data_98df134a65978cf48af8ea3661b70fa0
#
_entry.id   98df134a65978cf48af8ea3661b70fa0
#
_cell.length_a   1.000
_cell.length_b   1.000
_cell.length_c   1.000
_cell.angle_alpha   90.00
_cell.angle_beta   90.00
_cell.angle_gamma   90.00
#
_symmetry.space_group_name_H-M   'P 1'
#
loop_
_entity.id
_entity.type
_entity.pdbx_description
1 polymer ?
#
loop_
_entity_poly.entity_id
_entity_poly.type
_entity_poly.pdbx_seq_one_letter_code
_entity_poly.pdbx_strand_id
1 'polypeptide(L)'
;MNDLRAIEEEEKKWMERAKQKKERQEVFETYSGIPLKAIYTPLDVKEHDYLKDAGFPGFPPYTRGVYPTMYRGSFWTTRMFSGHGTPEETNERWKLLYKEGETGFSAAMDSLTFVGLDPADPNVEPEVGTDGVPLYCKPAVEALVEGLPIDKVSVAFPIECLTSAPVSAMYFNVYKERGFDLKTCMGTTQNDILTMSIGYVQYKSLDPPHLLKLACDLIEWCNADKNVPKWHPINFTTYNYREGGIDAIQELGFGFANALEHIDHLLARGRKAEEFIDRLAFHLSAHNDFFEEIAKYRAARRIWAKLLHDRYGIEDPKHLGFRYHIQTAGSSLTRQQPMVNIIRTTVQALAAALGGCQSMHTNSYDEAICLPTDESVTLAVRTQLVLKEESRIGNVIDPMGGSYYVEWLTDEIEERVWAYLDKIAQAGGIVKALESGWIYREMGEAFHKRRKAVESGEERVIGVNCYTSEEEEPIKVFRTNPNAAKIEQERIAKLKASRDNKKVEELLGKLRGVCEREENVLPIVMDLMGKGATISEVCNTYRDVWGEWKQPIVF
;
A
#
# COMPACT_ATOMS: atom_id res chain seq x y z
N MET A 1 -5.02 -18.11 38.54
CA MET A 1 -5.13 -19.06 37.41
C MET A 1 -6.57 -19.51 37.37
N ASN A 2 -7.20 -19.36 36.20
CA ASN A 2 -8.57 -19.86 36.01
C ASN A 2 -8.55 -21.40 36.09
N ASP A 3 -9.56 -21.98 36.76
CA ASP A 3 -9.75 -23.43 36.73
C ASP A 3 -10.31 -23.83 35.35
N LEU A 4 -9.42 -24.23 34.43
CA LEU A 4 -9.77 -24.58 33.04
C LEU A 4 -10.78 -25.74 32.98
N ARG A 5 -10.76 -26.65 33.97
CA ARG A 5 -11.73 -27.76 34.03
C ARG A 5 -13.13 -27.27 34.35
N ALA A 6 -13.23 -26.34 35.31
CA ALA A 6 -14.52 -25.74 35.63
C ALA A 6 -15.10 -24.94 34.45
N ILE A 7 -14.23 -24.23 33.70
CA ILE A 7 -14.66 -23.52 32.46
C ILE A 7 -15.16 -24.53 31.42
N GLU A 8 -14.44 -25.62 31.19
CA GLU A 8 -14.84 -26.66 30.23
C GLU A 8 -16.19 -27.31 30.59
N GLU A 9 -16.44 -27.56 31.88
CA GLU A 9 -17.72 -28.09 32.33
C GLU A 9 -18.88 -27.11 32.11
N GLU A 10 -18.68 -25.85 32.40
CA GLU A 10 -19.70 -24.82 32.18
C GLU A 10 -19.90 -24.52 30.69
N GLU A 11 -18.86 -24.55 29.87
CA GLU A 11 -18.97 -24.41 28.43
C GLU A 11 -19.83 -25.55 27.82
N LYS A 12 -19.64 -26.80 28.25
CA LYS A 12 -20.48 -27.91 27.83
C LYS A 12 -21.97 -27.69 28.16
N LYS A 13 -22.26 -27.24 29.38
CA LYS A 13 -23.63 -26.93 29.79
C LYS A 13 -24.23 -25.77 28.96
N TRP A 14 -23.43 -24.75 28.70
CA TRP A 14 -23.85 -23.63 27.87
C TRP A 14 -24.14 -24.09 26.43
N MET A 15 -23.24 -24.89 25.82
CA MET A 15 -23.42 -25.42 24.47
C MET A 15 -24.72 -26.26 24.32
N GLU A 16 -25.04 -27.08 25.33
CA GLU A 16 -26.31 -27.84 25.31
C GLU A 16 -27.53 -26.95 25.28
N ARG A 17 -27.50 -25.83 26.00
CA ARG A 17 -28.57 -24.82 25.97
C ARG A 17 -28.59 -24.02 24.67
N ALA A 18 -27.42 -23.65 24.13
CA ALA A 18 -27.29 -22.92 22.88
C ALA A 18 -27.84 -23.72 21.70
N LYS A 19 -27.56 -25.01 21.61
CA LYS A 19 -28.08 -25.90 20.57
C LYS A 19 -29.61 -26.02 20.53
N GLN A 20 -30.31 -25.65 21.61
CA GLN A 20 -31.77 -25.61 21.63
C GLN A 20 -32.34 -24.34 20.98
N LYS A 21 -31.52 -23.39 20.61
CA LYS A 21 -31.91 -22.14 19.98
C LYS A 21 -31.48 -22.14 18.51
N LYS A 22 -32.34 -21.59 17.66
CA LYS A 22 -32.01 -21.40 16.25
C LYS A 22 -31.03 -20.25 16.09
N GLU A 23 -29.93 -20.50 15.41
CA GLU A 23 -29.00 -19.46 14.98
C GLU A 23 -29.50 -18.80 13.69
N ARG A 24 -28.99 -17.59 13.40
CA ARG A 24 -29.39 -16.79 12.22
C ARG A 24 -28.85 -17.36 10.90
N GLN A 25 -27.82 -18.20 10.96
CA GLN A 25 -27.17 -18.88 9.82
C GLN A 25 -26.54 -20.19 10.28
N GLU A 26 -26.21 -21.06 9.33
CA GLU A 26 -25.62 -22.39 9.63
C GLU A 26 -24.11 -22.35 9.77
N VAL A 27 -23.43 -21.45 9.03
CA VAL A 27 -21.98 -21.32 9.02
C VAL A 27 -21.61 -19.90 9.46
N PHE A 28 -20.63 -19.83 10.36
CA PHE A 28 -20.01 -18.58 10.80
C PHE A 28 -18.52 -18.67 10.50
N GLU A 29 -18.03 -17.79 9.66
CA GLU A 29 -16.62 -17.71 9.27
C GLU A 29 -16.20 -16.27 8.99
N THR A 30 -14.90 -16.00 8.98
CA THR A 30 -14.32 -14.74 8.52
C THR A 30 -14.34 -14.66 6.99
N TYR A 31 -14.00 -13.51 6.42
CA TYR A 31 -13.83 -13.39 4.97
C TYR A 31 -12.73 -14.30 4.39
N SER A 32 -11.73 -14.64 5.19
CA SER A 32 -10.70 -15.63 4.80
C SER A 32 -11.16 -17.08 4.97
N GLY A 33 -12.43 -17.32 5.34
CA GLY A 33 -12.98 -18.67 5.53
C GLY A 33 -12.45 -19.36 6.79
N ILE A 34 -12.11 -18.60 7.85
CA ILE A 34 -11.75 -19.15 9.15
C ILE A 34 -13.04 -19.45 9.91
N PRO A 35 -13.33 -20.73 10.24
CA PRO A 35 -14.54 -21.10 10.98
C PRO A 35 -14.54 -20.49 12.37
N LEU A 36 -15.67 -19.93 12.79
CA LEU A 36 -15.81 -19.22 14.05
C LEU A 36 -16.67 -20.01 15.05
N LYS A 37 -16.22 -20.05 16.30
CA LYS A 37 -17.03 -20.50 17.43
C LYS A 37 -18.01 -19.41 17.86
N ALA A 38 -19.09 -19.80 18.50
CA ALA A 38 -20.04 -18.85 19.06
C ALA A 38 -19.48 -18.05 20.24
N ILE A 39 -18.51 -18.60 20.97
CA ILE A 39 -17.81 -17.95 22.08
C ILE A 39 -16.36 -18.46 22.17
N TYR A 40 -15.48 -17.61 22.62
CA TYR A 40 -14.08 -17.91 22.91
C TYR A 40 -13.80 -17.70 24.40
N THR A 41 -13.03 -18.62 24.98
CA THR A 41 -12.76 -18.71 26.41
C THR A 41 -11.26 -18.87 26.68
N PRO A 42 -10.79 -18.88 27.92
CA PRO A 42 -9.40 -19.22 28.22
C PRO A 42 -8.94 -20.57 27.68
N LEU A 43 -9.86 -21.48 27.34
CA LEU A 43 -9.52 -22.80 26.75
C LEU A 43 -8.97 -22.66 25.33
N ASP A 44 -9.42 -21.66 24.58
CA ASP A 44 -9.03 -21.42 23.19
C ASP A 44 -7.63 -20.84 23.06
N VAL A 45 -7.13 -20.22 24.13
CA VAL A 45 -5.81 -19.56 24.22
C VAL A 45 -4.95 -20.15 25.34
N LYS A 46 -5.18 -21.40 25.72
CA LYS A 46 -4.47 -22.05 26.85
C LYS A 46 -2.96 -22.19 26.63
N GLU A 47 -2.53 -22.29 25.37
CA GLU A 47 -1.12 -22.39 24.95
C GLU A 47 -0.48 -20.99 24.76
N HIS A 48 -1.28 -19.90 24.82
CA HIS A 48 -0.81 -18.54 24.58
C HIS A 48 0.10 -18.08 25.72
N ASP A 49 1.36 -17.80 25.40
CA ASP A 49 2.35 -17.25 26.31
C ASP A 49 2.41 -15.72 26.16
N TYR A 50 2.10 -15.00 27.24
CA TYR A 50 2.04 -13.54 27.20
C TYR A 50 3.33 -12.89 26.66
N LEU A 51 4.51 -13.40 27.02
CA LEU A 51 5.78 -12.80 26.59
C LEU A 51 6.18 -13.18 25.17
N LYS A 52 5.82 -14.39 24.73
CA LYS A 52 6.18 -14.90 23.40
C LYS A 52 5.20 -14.44 22.32
N ASP A 53 3.90 -14.41 22.65
CA ASP A 53 2.84 -14.22 21.65
C ASP A 53 2.27 -12.80 21.67
N ALA A 54 2.10 -12.18 22.84
CA ALA A 54 1.65 -10.80 22.98
C ALA A 54 2.81 -9.82 23.17
N GLY A 55 3.62 -10.01 24.19
CA GLY A 55 4.74 -9.15 24.55
C GLY A 55 4.33 -7.74 24.97
N PHE A 56 5.31 -6.83 24.93
CA PHE A 56 5.10 -5.41 25.19
C PHE A 56 5.29 -4.57 23.92
N PRO A 57 4.54 -3.47 23.75
CA PRO A 57 4.70 -2.59 22.59
C PRO A 57 6.15 -2.10 22.43
N GLY A 58 6.67 -2.10 21.19
CA GLY A 58 8.04 -1.69 20.89
C GLY A 58 9.12 -2.75 21.11
N PHE A 59 8.72 -3.97 21.49
CA PHE A 59 9.61 -5.12 21.66
C PHE A 59 9.07 -6.34 20.92
N PRO A 60 9.95 -7.26 20.50
CA PRO A 60 9.51 -8.54 19.94
C PRO A 60 8.54 -9.26 20.89
N PRO A 61 7.51 -9.90 20.35
CA PRO A 61 7.17 -10.13 18.93
C PRO A 61 6.43 -8.99 18.23
N TYR A 62 6.28 -7.82 18.83
CA TYR A 62 5.58 -6.62 18.34
C TYR A 62 4.07 -6.78 18.14
N THR A 63 3.46 -7.86 18.59
CA THR A 63 2.02 -8.11 18.43
C THR A 63 1.19 -6.91 18.85
N ARG A 64 1.56 -6.24 19.95
CA ARG A 64 0.85 -5.12 20.54
C ARG A 64 1.24 -3.74 20.01
N GLY A 65 2.22 -3.65 19.09
CA GLY A 65 2.62 -2.41 18.45
C GLY A 65 4.13 -2.28 18.26
N VAL A 66 4.51 -1.50 17.24
CA VAL A 66 5.90 -1.33 16.82
C VAL A 66 6.67 -0.29 17.64
N TYR A 67 5.95 0.61 18.34
CA TYR A 67 6.56 1.63 19.20
C TYR A 67 6.15 1.47 20.67
N PRO A 68 7.04 1.80 21.63
CA PRO A 68 6.73 1.64 23.04
C PRO A 68 5.51 2.44 23.54
N THR A 69 5.24 3.58 22.92
CA THR A 69 4.14 4.47 23.33
C THR A 69 2.97 4.47 22.35
N MET A 70 3.15 3.92 21.14
CA MET A 70 2.12 3.92 20.09
C MET A 70 1.38 5.27 20.01
N TYR A 71 0.05 5.27 19.95
CA TYR A 71 -0.75 6.49 19.84
C TYR A 71 -0.77 7.37 21.10
N ARG A 72 -0.30 6.88 22.24
CA ARG A 72 -0.03 7.73 23.41
C ARG A 72 1.14 8.69 23.19
N GLY A 73 2.05 8.35 22.28
CA GLY A 73 3.17 9.19 21.86
C GLY A 73 2.81 10.07 20.66
N SER A 74 2.30 9.45 19.60
CA SER A 74 1.88 10.16 18.38
C SER A 74 0.84 9.34 17.64
N PHE A 75 -0.21 9.99 17.15
CA PHE A 75 -1.17 9.36 16.25
C PHE A 75 -0.52 9.03 14.90
N TRP A 76 -1.22 8.22 14.11
CA TRP A 76 -0.83 7.93 12.74
C TRP A 76 -0.83 9.19 11.87
N THR A 77 -0.01 9.19 10.82
CA THR A 77 -0.03 10.24 9.80
C THR A 77 -1.34 10.15 9.01
N THR A 78 -2.13 11.24 9.01
CA THR A 78 -3.24 11.40 8.06
C THR A 78 -2.65 11.68 6.70
N ARG A 79 -2.81 10.74 5.76
CA ARG A 79 -2.19 10.78 4.44
C ARG A 79 -3.22 10.38 3.40
N MET A 80 -3.71 11.36 2.67
CA MET A 80 -4.69 11.13 1.63
C MET A 80 -4.00 10.86 0.28
N PHE A 81 -4.42 9.83 -0.42
CA PHE A 81 -4.01 9.57 -1.80
C PHE A 81 -4.78 10.50 -2.71
N SER A 82 -4.11 11.49 -3.31
CA SER A 82 -4.78 12.60 -3.98
C SER A 82 -3.98 13.13 -5.15
N GLY A 83 -4.61 13.25 -6.30
CA GLY A 83 -4.06 13.82 -7.53
C GLY A 83 -5.10 13.86 -8.64
N HIS A 84 -5.07 14.90 -9.45
CA HIS A 84 -5.93 15.08 -10.62
C HIS A 84 -5.47 16.26 -11.48
N GLY A 85 -5.89 16.27 -12.72
CA GLY A 85 -5.72 17.42 -13.62
C GLY A 85 -4.26 17.75 -13.88
N THR A 86 -3.84 18.98 -13.60
CA THR A 86 -2.46 19.42 -13.69
C THR A 86 -1.74 19.35 -12.34
N PRO A 87 -0.40 19.40 -12.29
CA PRO A 87 0.36 19.49 -11.04
C PRO A 87 -0.07 20.69 -10.18
N GLU A 88 -0.42 21.82 -10.78
CA GLU A 88 -0.91 23.01 -10.08
C GLU A 88 -2.27 22.76 -9.41
N GLU A 89 -3.21 22.11 -10.10
CA GLU A 89 -4.53 21.77 -9.54
C GLU A 89 -4.39 20.76 -8.38
N THR A 90 -3.50 19.79 -8.50
CA THR A 90 -3.17 18.88 -7.40
C THR A 90 -2.48 19.60 -6.24
N ASN A 91 -1.60 20.57 -6.52
CA ASN A 91 -0.98 21.41 -5.49
C ASN A 91 -2.04 22.16 -4.66
N GLU A 92 -3.04 22.77 -5.32
CA GLU A 92 -4.14 23.45 -4.60
C GLU A 92 -4.96 22.46 -3.76
N ARG A 93 -5.20 21.24 -4.24
CA ARG A 93 -5.84 20.18 -3.47
C ARG A 93 -4.99 19.80 -2.24
N TRP A 94 -3.69 19.67 -2.36
CA TRP A 94 -2.80 19.36 -1.24
C TRP A 94 -2.76 20.49 -0.20
N LYS A 95 -2.79 21.75 -0.63
CA LYS A 95 -2.92 22.90 0.28
C LYS A 95 -4.25 22.88 1.05
N LEU A 96 -5.35 22.53 0.38
CA LEU A 96 -6.65 22.33 1.03
C LEU A 96 -6.54 21.22 2.09
N LEU A 97 -6.07 20.06 1.72
CA LEU A 97 -5.96 18.89 2.62
C LEU A 97 -5.04 19.18 3.81
N TYR A 98 -3.92 19.85 3.59
CA TYR A 98 -3.01 20.28 4.66
C TYR A 98 -3.70 21.22 5.64
N LYS A 99 -4.49 22.17 5.14
CA LYS A 99 -5.31 23.08 5.97
C LYS A 99 -6.38 22.31 6.76
N GLU A 100 -6.94 21.26 6.17
CA GLU A 100 -7.98 20.42 6.78
C GLU A 100 -7.44 19.39 7.78
N GLY A 101 -6.12 19.27 7.94
CA GLY A 101 -5.49 18.42 8.96
C GLY A 101 -4.72 17.21 8.42
N GLU A 102 -4.44 17.16 7.12
CA GLU A 102 -3.51 16.20 6.56
C GLU A 102 -2.09 16.46 7.09
N THR A 103 -1.34 15.41 7.38
CA THR A 103 0.01 15.52 7.97
C THR A 103 1.11 14.85 7.14
N GLY A 104 0.76 14.31 5.96
CA GLY A 104 1.68 13.74 4.98
C GLY A 104 1.02 13.66 3.61
N PHE A 105 1.71 14.08 2.55
CA PHE A 105 1.17 14.09 1.20
C PHE A 105 1.36 12.75 0.49
N SER A 106 0.44 12.41 -0.42
CA SER A 106 0.56 11.24 -1.30
C SER A 106 0.00 11.54 -2.69
N ALA A 107 0.85 11.43 -3.72
CA ALA A 107 0.50 11.77 -5.09
C ALA A 107 -0.25 10.61 -5.77
N ALA A 108 -1.52 10.80 -6.10
CA ALA A 108 -2.20 9.94 -7.07
C ALA A 108 -1.78 10.37 -8.47
N MET A 109 -0.83 9.65 -9.07
CA MET A 109 -0.34 9.95 -10.41
C MET A 109 -1.25 9.32 -11.46
N ASP A 110 -1.25 9.89 -12.67
CA ASP A 110 -2.01 9.36 -13.79
C ASP A 110 -1.40 8.03 -14.31
N SER A 111 -2.23 7.23 -14.97
CA SER A 111 -1.84 5.93 -15.51
C SER A 111 -0.65 6.01 -16.46
N LEU A 112 -0.49 7.10 -17.17
CA LEU A 112 0.62 7.30 -18.11
C LEU A 112 1.95 7.51 -17.40
N THR A 113 1.96 8.24 -16.29
CA THR A 113 3.15 8.34 -15.43
C THR A 113 3.56 6.96 -14.91
N PHE A 114 2.60 6.11 -14.52
CA PHE A 114 2.90 4.75 -14.07
C PHE A 114 3.61 3.91 -15.14
N VAL A 115 3.13 3.94 -16.38
CA VAL A 115 3.73 3.17 -17.47
C VAL A 115 4.91 3.89 -18.16
N GLY A 116 5.40 4.99 -17.63
CA GLY A 116 6.56 5.71 -18.13
C GLY A 116 6.39 6.27 -19.55
N LEU A 117 5.22 6.83 -19.82
CA LEU A 117 4.90 7.59 -21.03
C LEU A 117 4.73 9.06 -20.69
N ASP A 118 4.83 9.92 -21.68
CA ASP A 118 4.61 11.36 -21.52
C ASP A 118 3.60 11.90 -22.56
N PRO A 119 3.00 13.10 -22.34
CA PRO A 119 1.99 13.67 -23.24
C PRO A 119 2.45 13.95 -24.68
N ALA A 120 3.72 13.77 -24.98
CA ALA A 120 4.22 13.88 -26.35
C ALA A 120 3.91 12.66 -27.20
N ASP A 121 3.50 11.53 -26.61
CA ASP A 121 3.02 10.36 -27.34
C ASP A 121 1.58 10.62 -27.82
N PRO A 122 1.35 10.63 -29.16
CA PRO A 122 0.04 10.99 -29.73
C PRO A 122 -1.08 9.99 -29.40
N ASN A 123 -0.74 8.80 -28.90
CA ASN A 123 -1.73 7.77 -28.58
C ASN A 123 -2.31 7.89 -27.18
N VAL A 124 -1.78 8.79 -26.34
CA VAL A 124 -2.09 8.85 -24.91
C VAL A 124 -2.77 10.15 -24.46
N GLU A 125 -3.00 11.09 -25.37
CA GLU A 125 -3.58 12.41 -25.07
C GLU A 125 -4.85 12.36 -24.19
N PRO A 126 -5.83 11.47 -24.44
CA PRO A 126 -7.07 11.44 -23.66
C PRO A 126 -6.90 11.06 -22.19
N GLU A 127 -5.80 10.41 -21.83
CA GLU A 127 -5.58 9.85 -20.50
C GLU A 127 -4.85 10.81 -19.54
N VAL A 128 -4.23 11.88 -20.08
CA VAL A 128 -3.40 12.81 -19.32
C VAL A 128 -4.22 13.53 -18.24
N GLY A 129 -3.86 13.33 -16.97
CA GLY A 129 -4.47 14.02 -15.84
C GLY A 129 -5.91 13.60 -15.53
N THR A 130 -6.43 12.53 -16.14
CA THR A 130 -7.84 12.10 -15.95
C THR A 130 -8.05 11.32 -14.66
N ASP A 131 -7.15 10.43 -14.32
CA ASP A 131 -7.20 9.51 -13.18
C ASP A 131 -6.14 9.81 -12.11
N GLY A 132 -5.32 10.86 -12.31
CA GLY A 132 -4.27 11.27 -11.40
C GLY A 132 -3.52 12.52 -11.87
N VAL A 133 -2.42 12.86 -11.20
CA VAL A 133 -1.56 13.99 -11.56
C VAL A 133 -0.43 13.53 -12.49
N PRO A 134 -0.21 14.23 -13.62
CA PRO A 134 0.88 13.94 -14.55
C PRO A 134 2.23 14.42 -14.02
N LEU A 135 3.19 13.51 -13.81
CA LEU A 135 4.54 13.82 -13.33
C LEU A 135 5.61 13.34 -14.34
N TYR A 136 5.66 13.94 -15.51
CA TYR A 136 6.54 13.51 -16.59
C TYR A 136 7.92 14.17 -16.63
N CYS A 137 8.10 15.27 -15.90
CA CYS A 137 9.33 16.05 -15.90
C CYS A 137 9.52 16.82 -14.59
N LYS A 138 10.75 17.26 -14.31
CA LYS A 138 11.07 18.00 -13.08
C LYS A 138 10.20 19.24 -12.86
N PRO A 139 9.90 20.10 -13.86
CA PRO A 139 8.98 21.24 -13.69
C PRO A 139 7.58 20.88 -13.22
N ALA A 140 7.06 19.69 -13.55
CA ALA A 140 5.78 19.20 -13.04
C ALA A 140 5.85 18.92 -11.53
N VAL A 141 6.95 18.30 -11.07
CA VAL A 141 7.19 18.08 -9.63
C VAL A 141 7.42 19.39 -8.89
N GLU A 142 8.11 20.37 -9.48
CA GLU A 142 8.28 21.73 -8.91
C GLU A 142 6.92 22.38 -8.67
N ALA A 143 6.02 22.34 -9.67
CA ALA A 143 4.67 22.88 -9.57
C ALA A 143 3.83 22.15 -8.51
N LEU A 144 3.90 20.81 -8.47
CA LEU A 144 3.17 20.00 -7.49
C LEU A 144 3.50 20.41 -6.05
N VAL A 145 4.76 20.69 -5.73
CA VAL A 145 5.18 20.95 -4.35
C VAL A 145 5.34 22.45 -4.04
N GLU A 146 4.92 23.35 -4.94
CA GLU A 146 5.10 24.79 -4.77
C GLU A 146 4.37 25.33 -3.54
N GLY A 147 5.13 26.04 -2.67
CA GLY A 147 4.60 26.62 -1.42
C GLY A 147 4.28 25.62 -0.30
N LEU A 148 4.56 24.33 -0.50
CA LEU A 148 4.34 23.31 0.52
C LEU A 148 5.59 23.08 1.38
N PRO A 149 5.43 22.76 2.69
CA PRO A 149 6.55 22.58 3.63
C PRO A 149 7.17 21.18 3.52
N ILE A 150 7.76 20.86 2.36
CA ILE A 150 8.33 19.53 2.06
C ILE A 150 9.52 19.15 2.93
N ASP A 151 10.12 20.08 3.63
CA ASP A 151 11.16 19.89 4.65
C ASP A 151 10.61 19.39 5.99
N LYS A 152 9.31 19.57 6.23
CA LYS A 152 8.61 19.21 7.49
C LYS A 152 7.62 18.08 7.34
N VAL A 153 7.07 17.90 6.14
CA VAL A 153 6.00 16.93 5.84
C VAL A 153 6.55 15.89 4.86
N SER A 154 6.29 14.62 5.14
CA SER A 154 6.70 13.53 4.26
C SER A 154 5.83 13.46 3.00
N VAL A 155 6.43 13.14 1.86
CA VAL A 155 5.74 12.99 0.57
C VAL A 155 5.81 11.53 0.12
N ALA A 156 4.69 10.97 -0.30
CA ALA A 156 4.62 9.63 -0.89
C ALA A 156 4.40 9.72 -2.40
N PHE A 157 5.12 8.89 -3.12
CA PHE A 157 4.93 8.64 -4.56
C PHE A 157 4.58 7.17 -4.76
N PRO A 158 3.30 6.80 -4.75
CA PRO A 158 2.83 5.50 -5.23
C PRO A 158 3.09 5.38 -6.71
N ILE A 159 4.13 4.68 -7.09
CA ILE A 159 4.63 4.51 -8.46
C ILE A 159 5.07 3.08 -8.73
N GLU A 160 5.29 2.78 -9.99
CA GLU A 160 5.75 1.49 -10.46
C GLU A 160 7.29 1.36 -10.41
N CYS A 161 7.80 0.14 -10.39
CA CYS A 161 9.25 -0.10 -10.45
C CYS A 161 9.90 0.63 -11.61
N LEU A 162 9.29 0.56 -12.80
CA LEU A 162 9.76 1.18 -14.03
C LEU A 162 10.03 2.69 -13.88
N THR A 163 9.16 3.39 -13.16
CA THR A 163 9.19 4.85 -13.04
C THR A 163 9.70 5.34 -11.69
N SER A 164 10.05 4.41 -10.80
CA SER A 164 10.50 4.72 -9.44
C SER A 164 11.77 5.57 -9.40
N ALA A 165 12.77 5.22 -10.21
CA ALA A 165 14.01 5.96 -10.28
C ALA A 165 13.81 7.38 -10.84
N PRO A 166 13.16 7.62 -12.02
CA PRO A 166 12.99 8.97 -12.55
C PRO A 166 12.10 9.86 -11.68
N VAL A 167 10.97 9.37 -11.13
CA VAL A 167 10.11 10.20 -10.28
C VAL A 167 10.83 10.56 -8.98
N SER A 168 11.49 9.62 -8.32
CA SER A 168 12.30 9.90 -7.13
C SER A 168 13.41 10.91 -7.42
N ALA A 169 14.11 10.74 -8.54
CA ALA A 169 15.18 11.65 -8.95
C ALA A 169 14.69 13.08 -9.23
N MET A 170 13.51 13.25 -9.84
CA MET A 170 12.88 14.56 -10.00
C MET A 170 12.66 15.24 -8.64
N TYR A 171 12.02 14.53 -7.71
CA TYR A 171 11.73 15.07 -6.38
C TYR A 171 13.01 15.36 -5.58
N PHE A 172 14.00 14.49 -5.60
CA PHE A 172 15.28 14.71 -4.91
C PHE A 172 16.05 15.90 -5.48
N ASN A 173 16.00 16.11 -6.80
CA ASN A 173 16.58 17.32 -7.41
C ASN A 173 15.84 18.60 -6.98
N VAL A 174 14.51 18.59 -6.98
CA VAL A 174 13.69 19.73 -6.50
C VAL A 174 13.99 20.03 -5.02
N TYR A 175 14.09 19.01 -4.18
CA TYR A 175 14.42 19.13 -2.75
C TYR A 175 15.80 19.79 -2.55
N LYS A 176 16.82 19.34 -3.30
CA LYS A 176 18.17 19.95 -3.29
C LYS A 176 18.19 21.38 -3.80
N GLU A 177 17.50 21.68 -4.91
CA GLU A 177 17.46 23.02 -5.52
C GLU A 177 16.75 24.03 -4.62
N ARG A 178 15.87 23.58 -3.73
CA ARG A 178 15.28 24.40 -2.64
C ARG A 178 16.22 24.60 -1.45
N GLY A 179 17.44 24.09 -1.51
CA GLY A 179 18.47 24.25 -0.47
C GLY A 179 18.40 23.26 0.69
N PHE A 180 17.63 22.18 0.56
CA PHE A 180 17.51 21.16 1.61
C PHE A 180 18.52 20.01 1.41
N ASP A 181 19.01 19.44 2.52
CA ASP A 181 19.89 18.28 2.50
C ASP A 181 19.05 16.99 2.31
N LEU A 182 19.41 16.18 1.31
CA LEU A 182 18.74 14.89 1.05
C LEU A 182 18.75 13.95 2.26
N LYS A 183 19.72 14.09 3.16
CA LYS A 183 19.75 13.32 4.42
C LYS A 183 18.56 13.61 5.35
N THR A 184 17.90 14.74 5.15
CA THR A 184 16.70 15.13 5.90
C THR A 184 15.40 14.78 5.16
N CYS A 185 15.47 14.44 3.88
CA CYS A 185 14.32 14.17 3.03
C CYS A 185 13.51 12.96 3.56
N MET A 186 12.25 13.19 3.85
CA MET A 186 11.31 12.19 4.36
C MET A 186 10.23 11.89 3.34
N GLY A 187 10.00 10.62 3.10
CA GLY A 187 8.95 10.21 2.18
C GLY A 187 9.02 8.72 1.86
N THR A 188 8.29 8.33 0.85
CA THR A 188 8.24 6.93 0.42
C THR A 188 7.93 6.82 -1.06
N THR A 189 8.41 5.76 -1.67
CA THR A 189 7.93 5.24 -2.95
C THR A 189 7.18 3.93 -2.72
N GLN A 190 6.23 3.64 -3.59
CA GLN A 190 5.47 2.40 -3.59
C GLN A 190 5.73 1.74 -4.94
N ASN A 191 6.67 0.84 -5.00
CA ASN A 191 7.28 0.37 -6.24
C ASN A 191 7.71 -1.10 -6.18
N ASP A 192 6.86 -1.95 -5.61
CA ASP A 192 7.10 -3.39 -5.61
C ASP A 192 6.69 -4.06 -6.92
N ILE A 193 7.29 -5.23 -7.22
CA ILE A 193 7.09 -5.93 -8.51
C ILE A 193 5.67 -6.46 -8.71
N LEU A 194 4.94 -6.77 -7.63
CA LEU A 194 3.58 -7.28 -7.74
C LEU A 194 2.59 -6.18 -8.10
N THR A 195 2.75 -4.99 -7.54
CA THR A 195 1.84 -3.87 -7.81
C THR A 195 1.74 -3.61 -9.30
N MET A 196 2.87 -3.52 -10.00
CA MET A 196 2.89 -3.34 -11.44
C MET A 196 2.30 -4.53 -12.20
N SER A 197 2.60 -5.74 -11.75
CA SER A 197 2.22 -6.94 -12.47
C SER A 197 0.73 -7.29 -12.35
N ILE A 198 0.04 -6.79 -11.32
CA ILE A 198 -1.32 -7.21 -10.98
C ILE A 198 -2.31 -6.04 -10.97
N GLY A 199 -1.89 -4.87 -10.50
CA GLY A 199 -2.80 -3.78 -10.13
C GLY A 199 -3.09 -2.76 -11.21
N TYR A 200 -2.25 -2.66 -12.25
CA TYR A 200 -2.35 -1.62 -13.28
C TYR A 200 -2.25 -2.17 -14.70
N VAL A 201 -2.52 -1.30 -15.67
CA VAL A 201 -2.42 -1.64 -17.09
C VAL A 201 -0.98 -2.00 -17.43
N GLN A 202 -0.75 -3.26 -17.77
CA GLN A 202 0.56 -3.74 -18.20
C GLN A 202 0.84 -3.36 -19.65
N TYR A 203 1.03 -2.07 -19.85
CA TYR A 203 1.38 -1.54 -21.16
C TYR A 203 2.87 -1.23 -21.21
N LYS A 204 3.59 -1.89 -22.10
CA LYS A 204 5.04 -1.69 -22.29
C LYS A 204 5.87 -1.88 -21.00
N SER A 205 5.49 -2.85 -20.16
CA SER A 205 6.22 -3.20 -18.95
C SER A 205 7.53 -3.91 -19.25
N LEU A 206 8.43 -3.94 -18.28
CA LEU A 206 9.60 -4.82 -18.27
C LEU A 206 9.24 -6.17 -17.63
N ASP A 207 10.09 -7.17 -17.82
CA ASP A 207 9.94 -8.44 -17.13
C ASP A 207 10.15 -8.31 -15.60
N PRO A 208 9.62 -9.24 -14.80
CA PRO A 208 9.72 -9.17 -13.35
C PRO A 208 11.16 -9.07 -12.82
N PRO A 209 12.20 -9.74 -13.37
CA PRO A 209 13.58 -9.57 -12.93
C PRO A 209 14.12 -8.15 -13.07
N HIS A 210 13.86 -7.48 -14.20
CA HIS A 210 14.33 -6.10 -14.39
C HIS A 210 13.52 -5.09 -13.55
N LEU A 211 12.22 -5.35 -13.30
CA LEU A 211 11.43 -4.55 -12.37
C LEU A 211 11.98 -4.68 -10.94
N LEU A 212 12.31 -5.92 -10.49
CA LEU A 212 12.94 -6.17 -9.21
C LEU A 212 14.29 -5.46 -9.09
N LYS A 213 15.09 -5.49 -10.17
CA LYS A 213 16.36 -4.76 -10.23
C LYS A 213 16.16 -3.27 -9.98
N LEU A 214 15.24 -2.63 -10.70
CA LEU A 214 14.99 -1.17 -10.56
C LEU A 214 14.52 -0.79 -9.16
N ALA A 215 13.63 -1.58 -8.55
CA ALA A 215 13.21 -1.36 -7.16
C ALA A 215 14.40 -1.48 -6.20
N CYS A 216 15.23 -2.51 -6.35
CA CYS A 216 16.41 -2.73 -5.52
C CYS A 216 17.49 -1.68 -5.74
N ASP A 217 17.65 -1.15 -6.94
CA ASP A 217 18.56 -0.02 -7.23
C ASP A 217 18.21 1.20 -6.39
N LEU A 218 16.92 1.53 -6.25
CA LEU A 218 16.47 2.65 -5.43
C LEU A 218 16.71 2.38 -3.93
N ILE A 219 16.42 1.16 -3.45
CA ILE A 219 16.70 0.77 -2.05
C ILE A 219 18.20 0.91 -1.75
N GLU A 220 19.02 0.34 -2.60
CA GLU A 220 20.47 0.36 -2.44
C GLU A 220 21.00 1.80 -2.40
N TRP A 221 20.66 2.61 -3.39
CA TRP A 221 21.15 3.99 -3.49
C TRP A 221 20.65 4.86 -2.32
N CYS A 222 19.38 4.78 -1.95
CA CYS A 222 18.81 5.60 -0.87
C CYS A 222 19.39 5.21 0.51
N ASN A 223 19.37 3.92 0.84
CA ASN A 223 19.58 3.46 2.22
C ASN A 223 20.95 2.83 2.43
N ALA A 224 21.34 1.82 1.65
CA ALA A 224 22.64 1.18 1.84
C ALA A 224 23.79 2.14 1.55
N ASP A 225 23.68 2.95 0.50
CA ASP A 225 24.65 4.01 0.17
C ASP A 225 24.42 5.30 0.97
N LYS A 226 23.34 5.39 1.78
CA LYS A 226 23.01 6.51 2.68
C LYS A 226 22.86 7.86 1.99
N ASN A 227 22.42 7.88 0.72
CA ASN A 227 22.18 9.12 0.00
C ASN A 227 20.91 9.82 0.49
N VAL A 228 19.83 9.05 0.80
CA VAL A 228 18.56 9.55 1.34
C VAL A 228 18.09 8.66 2.50
N PRO A 229 18.79 8.63 3.64
CA PRO A 229 18.61 7.60 4.67
C PRO A 229 17.28 7.65 5.42
N LYS A 230 16.50 8.71 5.28
CA LYS A 230 15.15 8.83 5.88
C LYS A 230 14.03 8.50 4.89
N TRP A 231 14.35 8.24 3.63
CA TRP A 231 13.41 7.80 2.62
C TRP A 231 13.05 6.33 2.80
N HIS A 232 11.78 5.98 2.62
CA HIS A 232 11.33 4.60 2.46
C HIS A 232 11.26 4.29 0.96
N PRO A 233 12.29 3.67 0.38
CA PRO A 233 12.45 3.54 -1.07
C PRO A 233 11.57 2.45 -1.67
N ILE A 234 10.85 1.72 -0.84
CA ILE A 234 9.85 0.74 -1.24
C ILE A 234 8.72 0.67 -0.22
N ASN A 235 7.54 0.39 -0.73
CA ASN A 235 6.37 0.08 0.05
C ASN A 235 5.66 -1.09 -0.65
N PHE A 236 5.63 -2.26 -0.02
CA PHE A 236 4.97 -3.45 -0.55
C PHE A 236 3.46 -3.29 -0.46
N THR A 237 2.83 -3.07 -1.63
CA THR A 237 1.44 -2.62 -1.69
C THR A 237 0.50 -3.79 -1.87
N THR A 238 0.13 -4.38 -0.77
CA THR A 238 -0.86 -5.47 -0.77
C THR A 238 -2.29 -4.97 -0.93
N TYR A 239 -2.52 -3.67 -0.68
CA TYR A 239 -3.81 -3.02 -0.90
C TYR A 239 -4.37 -3.32 -2.30
N ASN A 240 -3.57 -3.12 -3.36
CA ASN A 240 -4.03 -3.34 -4.73
C ASN A 240 -4.46 -4.79 -4.99
N TYR A 241 -3.80 -5.76 -4.35
CA TYR A 241 -4.20 -7.17 -4.49
C TYR A 241 -5.51 -7.45 -3.76
N ARG A 242 -5.70 -6.82 -2.61
CA ARG A 242 -6.93 -6.90 -1.82
C ARG A 242 -8.12 -6.31 -2.58
N GLU A 243 -7.92 -5.20 -3.29
CA GLU A 243 -8.91 -4.62 -4.20
C GLU A 243 -9.28 -5.58 -5.35
N GLY A 244 -8.35 -6.44 -5.77
CA GLY A 244 -8.56 -7.54 -6.71
C GLY A 244 -9.32 -8.74 -6.14
N GLY A 245 -9.72 -8.71 -4.85
CA GLY A 245 -10.62 -9.71 -4.25
C GLY A 245 -9.95 -10.81 -3.44
N ILE A 246 -8.63 -10.78 -3.23
CA ILE A 246 -7.95 -11.74 -2.34
C ILE A 246 -8.35 -11.52 -0.88
N ASP A 247 -8.14 -12.53 -0.04
CA ASP A 247 -8.44 -12.47 1.40
C ASP A 247 -7.27 -11.95 2.24
N ALA A 248 -7.44 -11.88 3.57
CA ALA A 248 -6.44 -11.35 4.49
C ALA A 248 -5.18 -12.23 4.59
N ILE A 249 -5.33 -13.54 4.41
CA ILE A 249 -4.23 -14.50 4.44
C ILE A 249 -3.36 -14.35 3.19
N GLN A 250 -4.00 -14.29 2.02
CA GLN A 250 -3.34 -14.08 0.74
C GLN A 250 -2.65 -12.71 0.70
N GLU A 251 -3.30 -11.67 1.26
CA GLU A 251 -2.74 -10.32 1.36
C GLU A 251 -1.39 -10.34 2.08
N LEU A 252 -1.31 -10.93 3.27
CA LEU A 252 -0.05 -11.02 4.01
C LEU A 252 0.96 -11.96 3.35
N GLY A 253 0.51 -13.10 2.83
CA GLY A 253 1.38 -14.06 2.16
C GLY A 253 2.08 -13.47 0.94
N PHE A 254 1.34 -12.80 0.05
CA PHE A 254 1.93 -12.10 -1.09
C PHE A 254 2.84 -10.96 -0.67
N GLY A 255 2.43 -10.14 0.30
CA GLY A 255 3.23 -9.02 0.78
C GLY A 255 4.57 -9.46 1.35
N PHE A 256 4.58 -10.47 2.21
CA PHE A 256 5.83 -10.98 2.79
C PHE A 256 6.70 -11.69 1.76
N ALA A 257 6.14 -12.56 0.92
CA ALA A 257 6.91 -13.24 -0.12
C ALA A 257 7.56 -12.23 -1.10
N ASN A 258 6.83 -11.16 -1.46
CA ASN A 258 7.36 -10.07 -2.27
C ASN A 258 8.51 -9.35 -1.55
N ALA A 259 8.39 -9.05 -0.27
CA ALA A 259 9.46 -8.44 0.52
C ALA A 259 10.70 -9.34 0.61
N LEU A 260 10.51 -10.64 0.83
CA LEU A 260 11.61 -11.62 0.86
C LEU A 260 12.39 -11.67 -0.46
N GLU A 261 11.71 -11.61 -1.60
CA GLU A 261 12.34 -11.57 -2.93
C GLU A 261 13.28 -10.37 -3.08
N HIS A 262 12.85 -9.19 -2.64
CA HIS A 262 13.68 -7.97 -2.68
C HIS A 262 14.87 -8.05 -1.71
N ILE A 263 14.66 -8.57 -0.50
CA ILE A 263 15.74 -8.75 0.49
C ILE A 263 16.78 -9.72 -0.06
N ASP A 264 16.36 -10.89 -0.54
CA ASP A 264 17.25 -11.92 -1.08
C ASP A 264 18.05 -11.39 -2.28
N HIS A 265 17.43 -10.58 -3.15
CA HIS A 265 18.11 -9.95 -4.27
C HIS A 265 19.19 -8.95 -3.83
N LEU A 266 18.93 -8.13 -2.80
CA LEU A 266 19.92 -7.20 -2.24
C LEU A 266 21.06 -7.92 -1.54
N LEU A 267 20.76 -9.00 -0.81
CA LEU A 267 21.78 -9.84 -0.18
C LEU A 267 22.68 -10.51 -1.24
N ALA A 268 22.10 -10.97 -2.35
CA ALA A 268 22.86 -11.53 -3.48
C ALA A 268 23.81 -10.50 -4.14
N ARG A 269 23.48 -9.18 -4.05
CA ARG A 269 24.37 -8.07 -4.45
C ARG A 269 25.47 -7.78 -3.41
N GLY A 270 25.54 -8.52 -2.31
CA GLY A 270 26.54 -8.34 -1.23
C GLY A 270 26.16 -7.26 -0.21
N ARG A 271 24.93 -6.77 -0.21
CA ARG A 271 24.44 -5.85 0.83
C ARG A 271 24.07 -6.60 2.10
N LYS A 272 24.12 -5.92 3.25
CA LYS A 272 23.66 -6.47 4.52
C LYS A 272 22.26 -6.00 4.81
N ALA A 273 21.43 -6.88 5.38
CA ALA A 273 20.02 -6.56 5.66
C ALA A 273 19.86 -5.31 6.53
N GLU A 274 20.71 -5.14 7.55
CA GLU A 274 20.66 -4.02 8.48
C GLU A 274 20.93 -2.64 7.83
N GLU A 275 21.47 -2.63 6.60
CA GLU A 275 21.71 -1.38 5.86
C GLU A 275 20.41 -0.76 5.32
N PHE A 276 19.35 -1.56 5.11
CA PHE A 276 18.13 -1.11 4.45
C PHE A 276 16.81 -1.57 5.09
N ILE A 277 16.82 -2.64 5.92
CA ILE A 277 15.59 -3.29 6.40
C ILE A 277 14.64 -2.34 7.17
N ASP A 278 15.18 -1.37 7.91
CA ASP A 278 14.41 -0.38 8.67
C ASP A 278 13.55 0.54 7.79
N ARG A 279 13.83 0.57 6.49
CA ARG A 279 13.19 1.44 5.53
C ARG A 279 12.25 0.72 4.56
N LEU A 280 12.15 -0.59 4.70
CA LEU A 280 11.10 -1.33 4.04
C LEU A 280 9.77 -1.04 4.75
N ALA A 281 8.73 -0.77 3.97
CA ALA A 281 7.40 -0.48 4.48
C ALA A 281 6.36 -1.29 3.73
N PHE A 282 5.14 -1.35 4.28
CA PHE A 282 4.01 -2.07 3.70
C PHE A 282 2.81 -1.14 3.56
N HIS A 283 1.96 -1.45 2.60
CA HIS A 283 0.68 -0.79 2.42
C HIS A 283 -0.42 -1.86 2.40
N LEU A 284 -1.18 -1.93 3.47
CA LEU A 284 -2.22 -2.93 3.69
C LEU A 284 -3.61 -2.32 3.49
N SER A 285 -4.59 -3.18 3.23
CA SER A 285 -5.99 -2.81 3.18
C SER A 285 -6.65 -2.88 4.56
N ALA A 286 -7.71 -2.11 4.78
CA ALA A 286 -8.68 -2.31 5.86
C ALA A 286 -10.05 -2.58 5.24
N HIS A 287 -10.54 -3.81 5.39
CA HIS A 287 -11.83 -4.26 4.84
C HIS A 287 -12.93 -4.33 5.91
N ASN A 288 -14.11 -4.82 5.57
CA ASN A 288 -15.30 -4.79 6.43
C ASN A 288 -15.30 -5.86 7.54
N ASP A 289 -14.49 -6.92 7.47
CA ASP A 289 -14.40 -7.90 8.56
C ASP A 289 -13.57 -7.34 9.71
N PHE A 290 -14.26 -6.66 10.62
CA PHE A 290 -13.67 -5.81 11.64
C PHE A 290 -12.61 -6.49 12.51
N PHE A 291 -12.91 -7.69 13.01
CA PHE A 291 -11.99 -8.40 13.91
C PHE A 291 -10.88 -9.11 13.15
N GLU A 292 -11.17 -9.63 11.95
CA GLU A 292 -10.15 -10.23 11.09
C GLU A 292 -9.09 -9.19 10.72
N GLU A 293 -9.49 -7.96 10.38
CA GLU A 293 -8.55 -6.88 10.06
C GLU A 293 -7.67 -6.53 11.27
N ILE A 294 -8.22 -6.40 12.47
CA ILE A 294 -7.43 -6.14 13.69
C ILE A 294 -6.41 -7.26 13.94
N ALA A 295 -6.86 -8.52 13.88
CA ALA A 295 -6.02 -9.68 14.11
C ALA A 295 -4.95 -9.83 13.02
N LYS A 296 -5.27 -9.52 11.75
CA LYS A 296 -4.33 -9.48 10.63
C LYS A 296 -3.13 -8.57 10.92
N TYR A 297 -3.36 -7.36 11.40
CA TYR A 297 -2.25 -6.44 11.69
C TYR A 297 -1.40 -6.89 12.87
N ARG A 298 -2.01 -7.52 13.86
CA ARG A 298 -1.31 -8.12 15.00
C ARG A 298 -0.43 -9.29 14.55
N ALA A 299 -0.98 -10.20 13.76
CA ALA A 299 -0.26 -11.31 13.15
C ALA A 299 0.86 -10.83 12.21
N ALA A 300 0.60 -9.82 11.39
CA ALA A 300 1.60 -9.29 10.46
C ALA A 300 2.87 -8.81 11.17
N ARG A 301 2.76 -8.10 12.29
CA ARG A 301 3.93 -7.65 13.07
C ARG A 301 4.72 -8.83 13.61
N ARG A 302 4.04 -9.85 14.13
CA ARG A 302 4.66 -11.03 14.71
C ARG A 302 5.35 -11.91 13.64
N ILE A 303 4.69 -12.13 12.53
CA ILE A 303 5.24 -12.87 11.39
C ILE A 303 6.50 -12.18 10.84
N TRP A 304 6.43 -10.86 10.63
CA TRP A 304 7.56 -10.10 10.11
C TRP A 304 8.79 -10.20 11.02
N ALA A 305 8.61 -10.03 12.33
CA ALA A 305 9.70 -10.15 13.30
C ALA A 305 10.33 -11.56 13.26
N LYS A 306 9.51 -12.63 13.19
CA LYS A 306 9.98 -14.01 13.05
C LYS A 306 10.70 -14.23 11.72
N LEU A 307 10.15 -13.76 10.60
CA LEU A 307 10.79 -13.88 9.28
C LEU A 307 12.20 -13.26 9.26
N LEU A 308 12.35 -12.07 9.81
CA LEU A 308 13.64 -11.39 9.83
C LEU A 308 14.64 -12.08 10.76
N HIS A 309 14.20 -12.51 11.93
CA HIS A 309 15.04 -13.21 12.88
C HIS A 309 15.43 -14.60 12.36
N ASP A 310 14.47 -15.44 11.98
CA ASP A 310 14.71 -16.86 11.71
C ASP A 310 15.37 -17.09 10.34
N ARG A 311 15.01 -16.28 9.32
CA ARG A 311 15.57 -16.44 7.97
C ARG A 311 16.90 -15.70 7.78
N TYR A 312 17.03 -14.50 8.35
CA TYR A 312 18.19 -13.62 8.10
C TYR A 312 19.12 -13.45 9.30
N GLY A 313 18.78 -14.04 10.45
CA GLY A 313 19.58 -13.96 11.66
C GLY A 313 19.68 -12.57 12.27
N ILE A 314 18.68 -11.72 12.05
CA ILE A 314 18.66 -10.35 12.60
C ILE A 314 18.27 -10.43 14.08
N GLU A 315 19.24 -10.10 14.96
CA GLU A 315 19.05 -10.17 16.42
C GLU A 315 18.66 -8.81 17.04
N ASP A 316 19.11 -7.67 16.45
CA ASP A 316 18.84 -6.35 17.00
C ASP A 316 17.36 -5.99 16.88
N PRO A 317 16.62 -5.85 17.99
CA PRO A 317 15.18 -5.58 17.98
C PRO A 317 14.78 -4.36 17.16
N LYS A 318 15.62 -3.34 17.04
CA LYS A 318 15.31 -2.12 16.26
C LYS A 318 15.01 -2.41 14.80
N HIS A 319 15.56 -3.51 14.24
CA HIS A 319 15.44 -3.91 12.84
C HIS A 319 14.24 -4.84 12.57
N LEU A 320 13.56 -5.35 13.60
CA LEU A 320 12.48 -6.32 13.49
C LEU A 320 11.08 -5.70 13.39
N GLY A 321 10.98 -4.37 13.46
CA GLY A 321 9.70 -3.67 13.53
C GLY A 321 8.98 -3.60 12.19
N PHE A 322 7.72 -4.04 12.14
CA PHE A 322 6.85 -3.95 10.97
C PHE A 322 6.13 -2.60 10.90
N ARG A 323 6.36 -1.84 9.83
CA ARG A 323 5.74 -0.53 9.61
C ARG A 323 4.85 -0.55 8.39
N TYR A 324 3.65 0.00 8.50
CA TYR A 324 2.67 -0.07 7.42
C TYR A 324 1.75 1.14 7.36
N HIS A 325 1.39 1.48 6.15
CA HIS A 325 0.28 2.35 5.79
C HIS A 325 -0.98 1.51 5.65
N ILE A 326 -2.14 2.10 5.94
CA ILE A 326 -3.44 1.49 5.69
C ILE A 326 -4.24 2.39 4.76
N GLN A 327 -4.91 1.77 3.78
CA GLN A 327 -6.01 2.37 3.06
C GLN A 327 -7.29 1.58 3.32
N THR A 328 -8.38 2.28 3.57
CA THR A 328 -9.71 1.66 3.64
C THR A 328 -10.09 1.05 2.29
N ALA A 329 -10.77 -0.11 2.28
CA ALA A 329 -11.02 -0.86 1.05
C ALA A 329 -12.00 -0.15 0.11
N GLY A 330 -11.52 0.32 -1.04
CA GLY A 330 -12.33 0.93 -2.10
C GLY A 330 -13.31 -0.07 -2.71
N SER A 331 -12.88 -1.33 -2.90
CA SER A 331 -13.71 -2.43 -3.43
C SER A 331 -14.93 -2.77 -2.57
N SER A 332 -14.98 -2.29 -1.33
CA SER A 332 -16.14 -2.41 -0.45
C SER A 332 -17.18 -1.30 -0.65
N LEU A 333 -16.80 -0.20 -1.30
CA LEU A 333 -17.64 0.96 -1.49
C LEU A 333 -18.52 0.79 -2.73
N THR A 334 -19.73 1.32 -2.66
CA THR A 334 -20.75 1.09 -3.68
C THR A 334 -21.24 2.39 -4.28
N ARG A 335 -21.56 2.34 -5.58
CA ARG A 335 -22.25 3.46 -6.25
C ARG A 335 -23.65 3.67 -5.67
N GLN A 336 -24.32 2.58 -5.30
CA GLN A 336 -25.66 2.61 -4.71
C GLN A 336 -25.57 3.17 -3.28
N GLN A 337 -26.44 4.13 -2.98
CA GLN A 337 -26.52 4.77 -1.66
C GLN A 337 -25.14 5.27 -1.17
N PRO A 338 -24.46 6.18 -1.89
CA PRO A 338 -23.06 6.54 -1.66
C PRO A 338 -22.79 7.07 -0.26
N MET A 339 -23.77 7.73 0.40
CA MET A 339 -23.61 8.20 1.78
C MET A 339 -23.39 7.07 2.80
N VAL A 340 -23.83 5.85 2.51
CA VAL A 340 -23.56 4.67 3.35
C VAL A 340 -22.07 4.30 3.35
N ASN A 341 -21.32 4.72 2.32
CA ASN A 341 -19.88 4.51 2.25
C ASN A 341 -19.12 5.22 3.40
N ILE A 342 -19.63 6.33 3.92
CA ILE A 342 -19.06 7.01 5.10
C ILE A 342 -18.98 6.05 6.28
N ILE A 343 -20.05 5.28 6.50
CA ILE A 343 -20.14 4.31 7.60
C ILE A 343 -19.13 3.16 7.37
N ARG A 344 -19.06 2.63 6.15
CA ARG A 344 -18.11 1.57 5.79
C ARG A 344 -16.67 2.02 6.05
N THR A 345 -16.29 3.18 5.51
CA THR A 345 -14.97 3.78 5.69
C THR A 345 -14.66 4.04 7.17
N THR A 346 -15.66 4.49 7.96
CA THR A 346 -15.46 4.73 9.40
C THR A 346 -15.17 3.42 10.16
N VAL A 347 -15.91 2.34 9.88
CA VAL A 347 -15.68 1.03 10.52
C VAL A 347 -14.30 0.47 10.15
N GLN A 348 -13.91 0.58 8.89
CA GLN A 348 -12.60 0.15 8.40
C GLN A 348 -11.47 0.97 9.03
N ALA A 349 -11.60 2.30 9.09
CA ALA A 349 -10.64 3.18 9.74
C ALA A 349 -10.51 2.91 11.25
N LEU A 350 -11.62 2.55 11.90
CA LEU A 350 -11.61 2.13 13.31
C LEU A 350 -10.84 0.82 13.50
N ALA A 351 -11.05 -0.19 12.63
CA ALA A 351 -10.28 -1.43 12.67
C ALA A 351 -8.78 -1.17 12.46
N ALA A 352 -8.41 -0.33 11.50
CA ALA A 352 -7.03 0.07 11.22
C ALA A 352 -6.37 0.76 12.42
N ALA A 353 -7.10 1.68 13.08
CA ALA A 353 -6.63 2.38 14.28
C ALA A 353 -6.42 1.40 15.45
N LEU A 354 -7.36 0.49 15.70
CA LEU A 354 -7.22 -0.55 16.73
C LEU A 354 -6.09 -1.54 16.37
N GLY A 355 -5.83 -1.73 15.09
CA GLY A 355 -4.71 -2.52 14.58
C GLY A 355 -3.34 -1.86 14.74
N GLY A 356 -3.26 -0.55 14.99
CA GLY A 356 -2.01 0.16 15.32
C GLY A 356 -1.19 0.58 14.10
N CYS A 357 -1.79 1.09 13.01
CA CYS A 357 -1.12 1.57 11.80
C CYS A 357 -0.28 2.85 12.05
N GLN A 358 0.71 3.12 11.17
CA GLN A 358 1.57 4.30 11.24
C GLN A 358 1.08 5.45 10.35
N SER A 359 0.32 5.15 9.32
CA SER A 359 -0.36 6.16 8.50
C SER A 359 -1.64 5.59 7.91
N MET A 360 -2.59 6.46 7.55
CA MET A 360 -3.90 6.05 7.08
C MET A 360 -4.40 6.96 5.96
N HIS A 361 -4.98 6.31 4.94
CA HIS A 361 -5.88 6.90 3.96
C HIS A 361 -7.30 6.41 4.22
N THR A 362 -8.27 7.31 4.17
CA THR A 362 -9.70 7.01 4.20
C THR A 362 -10.32 7.36 2.86
N ASN A 363 -10.93 6.38 2.18
CA ASN A 363 -11.62 6.64 0.91
C ASN A 363 -12.83 7.54 1.12
N SER A 364 -13.10 8.37 0.13
CA SER A 364 -14.24 9.27 0.11
C SER A 364 -15.54 8.51 -0.24
N TYR A 365 -16.69 9.04 0.13
CA TYR A 365 -17.97 8.36 -0.10
C TYR A 365 -18.33 8.21 -1.60
N ASP A 366 -17.72 9.03 -2.46
CA ASP A 366 -17.89 9.04 -3.90
C ASP A 366 -16.88 8.16 -4.67
N GLU A 367 -16.03 7.42 -3.96
CA GLU A 367 -14.95 6.57 -4.50
C GLU A 367 -15.38 5.64 -5.65
N ALA A 368 -16.57 5.03 -5.52
CA ALA A 368 -17.10 4.13 -6.55
C ALA A 368 -17.68 4.86 -7.78
N ILE A 369 -17.60 6.18 -7.85
CA ILE A 369 -18.25 7.00 -8.86
C ILE A 369 -17.29 7.92 -9.60
N CYS A 370 -16.39 8.60 -8.86
CA CYS A 370 -15.46 9.59 -9.41
C CYS A 370 -14.29 9.83 -8.47
N LEU A 371 -13.30 10.60 -8.93
CA LEU A 371 -12.29 11.18 -8.05
C LEU A 371 -12.97 12.09 -7.00
N PRO A 372 -12.41 12.16 -5.76
CA PRO A 372 -13.05 12.90 -4.67
C PRO A 372 -13.27 14.38 -4.97
N THR A 373 -14.45 14.89 -4.64
CA THR A 373 -14.71 16.32 -4.57
C THR A 373 -14.01 16.94 -3.35
N ASP A 374 -13.91 18.28 -3.27
CA ASP A 374 -13.36 18.94 -2.08
C ASP A 374 -14.17 18.64 -0.82
N GLU A 375 -15.49 18.51 -0.97
CA GLU A 375 -16.40 18.17 0.13
C GLU A 375 -16.20 16.74 0.60
N SER A 376 -16.19 15.77 -0.31
CA SER A 376 -16.05 14.35 0.05
C SER A 376 -14.68 14.03 0.64
N VAL A 377 -13.59 14.58 0.09
CA VAL A 377 -12.25 14.36 0.62
C VAL A 377 -12.05 15.05 1.99
N THR A 378 -12.67 16.21 2.20
CA THR A 378 -12.66 16.88 3.51
C THR A 378 -13.35 16.00 4.56
N LEU A 379 -14.50 15.41 4.22
CA LEU A 379 -15.21 14.49 5.12
C LEU A 379 -14.39 13.23 5.41
N ALA A 380 -13.68 12.69 4.43
CA ALA A 380 -12.78 11.57 4.61
C ALA A 380 -11.63 11.89 5.59
N VAL A 381 -11.04 13.08 5.53
CA VAL A 381 -10.08 13.58 6.54
C VAL A 381 -10.74 13.70 7.91
N ARG A 382 -11.96 14.27 7.99
CA ARG A 382 -12.69 14.42 9.26
C ARG A 382 -12.99 13.07 9.93
N THR A 383 -13.22 12.01 9.16
CA THR A 383 -13.38 10.65 9.70
C THR A 383 -12.17 10.26 10.56
N GLN A 384 -10.95 10.49 10.08
CA GLN A 384 -9.74 10.22 10.86
C GLN A 384 -9.60 11.14 12.07
N LEU A 385 -9.96 12.42 11.94
CA LEU A 385 -9.87 13.38 13.04
C LEU A 385 -10.84 13.06 14.17
N VAL A 386 -12.08 12.64 13.86
CA VAL A 386 -13.04 12.16 14.89
C VAL A 386 -12.46 10.97 15.66
N LEU A 387 -11.81 10.02 14.97
CA LEU A 387 -11.16 8.90 15.64
C LEU A 387 -9.99 9.35 16.52
N LYS A 388 -9.20 10.34 16.12
CA LYS A 388 -8.06 10.86 16.91
C LYS A 388 -8.51 11.68 18.11
N GLU A 389 -9.40 12.64 17.88
CA GLU A 389 -9.66 13.72 18.85
C GLU A 389 -10.85 13.41 19.77
N GLU A 390 -11.90 12.74 19.25
CA GLU A 390 -13.15 12.56 19.98
C GLU A 390 -13.29 11.15 20.58
N SER A 391 -12.83 10.09 19.88
CA SER A 391 -13.07 8.69 20.30
C SER A 391 -12.22 8.22 21.49
N ARG A 392 -11.12 8.92 21.79
CA ARG A 392 -10.12 8.55 22.81
C ARG A 392 -9.44 7.20 22.56
N ILE A 393 -9.45 6.72 21.34
CA ILE A 393 -8.91 5.41 20.95
C ILE A 393 -7.40 5.29 21.23
N GLY A 394 -6.66 6.41 21.26
CA GLY A 394 -5.23 6.46 21.53
C GLY A 394 -4.86 6.41 23.03
N ASN A 395 -5.82 6.39 23.95
CA ASN A 395 -5.54 6.47 25.39
C ASN A 395 -4.96 5.17 25.97
N VAL A 396 -5.25 4.03 25.35
CA VAL A 396 -4.73 2.71 25.75
C VAL A 396 -4.10 2.05 24.54
N ILE A 397 -2.90 1.49 24.72
CA ILE A 397 -2.20 0.75 23.65
C ILE A 397 -2.83 -0.63 23.53
N ASP A 398 -3.15 -1.03 22.29
CA ASP A 398 -3.72 -2.35 21.98
C ASP A 398 -4.88 -2.73 22.91
N PRO A 399 -5.97 -1.95 22.92
CA PRO A 399 -7.08 -2.18 23.85
C PRO A 399 -7.83 -3.50 23.59
N MET A 400 -7.64 -4.11 22.43
CA MET A 400 -8.21 -5.43 22.08
C MET A 400 -7.34 -6.60 22.57
N GLY A 401 -6.10 -6.33 23.02
CA GLY A 401 -5.20 -7.34 23.56
C GLY A 401 -5.77 -7.96 24.85
N GLY A 402 -5.72 -9.31 24.92
CA GLY A 402 -6.31 -10.11 25.99
C GLY A 402 -7.76 -10.55 25.71
N SER A 403 -8.36 -10.14 24.60
CA SER A 403 -9.60 -10.76 24.10
C SER A 403 -9.30 -12.19 23.62
N TYR A 404 -9.92 -13.19 24.22
CA TYR A 404 -9.71 -14.58 23.82
C TYR A 404 -9.94 -14.79 22.32
N TYR A 405 -10.95 -14.14 21.77
CA TYR A 405 -11.24 -14.20 20.33
C TYR A 405 -10.14 -13.55 19.48
N VAL A 406 -9.71 -12.35 19.82
CA VAL A 406 -8.69 -11.62 19.04
C VAL A 406 -7.33 -12.30 19.13
N GLU A 407 -6.93 -12.81 20.30
CA GLU A 407 -5.68 -13.56 20.43
C GLU A 407 -5.71 -14.86 19.62
N TRP A 408 -6.78 -15.65 19.77
CA TRP A 408 -6.97 -16.87 18.98
C TRP A 408 -6.97 -16.59 17.46
N LEU A 409 -7.69 -15.55 17.02
CA LEU A 409 -7.75 -15.21 15.59
C LEU A 409 -6.39 -14.71 15.07
N THR A 410 -5.61 -14.04 15.92
CA THR A 410 -4.23 -13.64 15.59
C THR A 410 -3.34 -14.87 15.35
N ASP A 411 -3.45 -15.89 16.20
CA ASP A 411 -2.69 -17.14 16.08
C ASP A 411 -3.12 -17.93 14.84
N GLU A 412 -4.41 -18.03 14.57
CA GLU A 412 -4.98 -18.71 13.41
C GLU A 412 -4.57 -18.07 12.08
N ILE A 413 -4.58 -16.72 12.02
CA ILE A 413 -4.10 -15.98 10.85
C ILE A 413 -2.61 -16.23 10.65
N GLU A 414 -1.81 -16.17 11.70
CA GLU A 414 -0.38 -16.44 11.60
C GLU A 414 -0.10 -17.82 11.02
N GLU A 415 -0.74 -18.87 11.55
CA GLU A 415 -0.57 -20.25 11.06
C GLU A 415 -0.90 -20.38 9.57
N ARG A 416 -2.01 -19.79 9.15
CA ARG A 416 -2.45 -19.83 7.74
C ARG A 416 -1.53 -19.04 6.82
N VAL A 417 -0.99 -17.93 7.27
CA VAL A 417 -0.03 -17.12 6.49
C VAL A 417 1.28 -17.90 6.29
N TRP A 418 1.77 -18.61 7.32
CA TRP A 418 2.94 -19.48 7.15
C TRP A 418 2.71 -20.57 6.12
N ALA A 419 1.56 -21.26 6.19
CA ALA A 419 1.19 -22.28 5.20
C ALA A 419 1.07 -21.68 3.78
N TYR A 420 0.59 -20.45 3.65
CA TYR A 420 0.50 -19.76 2.36
C TYR A 420 1.87 -19.32 1.81
N LEU A 421 2.78 -18.91 2.68
CA LEU A 421 4.18 -18.62 2.31
C LEU A 421 4.88 -19.89 1.77
N ASP A 422 4.65 -21.04 2.39
CA ASP A 422 5.15 -22.33 1.90
C ASP A 422 4.59 -22.65 0.50
N LYS A 423 3.31 -22.37 0.26
CA LYS A 423 2.67 -22.55 -1.06
C LYS A 423 3.33 -21.67 -2.12
N ILE A 424 3.64 -20.40 -1.81
CA ILE A 424 4.35 -19.48 -2.71
C ILE A 424 5.79 -19.98 -2.97
N ALA A 425 6.48 -20.44 -1.93
CA ALA A 425 7.83 -21.01 -2.06
C ALA A 425 7.85 -22.24 -2.96
N GLN A 426 6.84 -23.14 -2.87
CA GLN A 426 6.68 -24.28 -3.76
C GLN A 426 6.40 -23.87 -5.22
N ALA A 427 5.74 -22.72 -5.45
CA ALA A 427 5.56 -22.13 -6.77
C ALA A 427 6.87 -21.51 -7.33
N GLY A 428 7.95 -21.50 -6.55
CA GLY A 428 9.28 -21.03 -6.93
C GLY A 428 9.59 -19.58 -6.55
N GLY A 429 8.83 -18.98 -5.64
CA GLY A 429 8.92 -17.58 -5.22
C GLY A 429 8.07 -16.65 -6.11
N ILE A 430 8.07 -15.37 -5.78
CA ILE A 430 7.17 -14.39 -6.41
C ILE A 430 7.46 -14.18 -7.90
N VAL A 431 8.73 -14.06 -8.29
CA VAL A 431 9.10 -13.84 -9.70
C VAL A 431 8.59 -14.99 -10.57
N LYS A 432 8.89 -16.25 -10.20
CA LYS A 432 8.43 -17.42 -10.96
C LYS A 432 6.91 -17.60 -10.90
N ALA A 433 6.29 -17.27 -9.78
CA ALA A 433 4.84 -17.32 -9.64
C ALA A 433 4.13 -16.31 -10.56
N LEU A 434 4.73 -15.14 -10.80
CA LEU A 434 4.28 -14.17 -11.81
C LEU A 434 4.46 -14.70 -13.22
N GLU A 435 5.68 -15.14 -13.57
CA GLU A 435 6.03 -15.64 -14.90
C GLU A 435 5.18 -16.85 -15.32
N SER A 436 4.86 -17.73 -14.38
CA SER A 436 4.01 -18.91 -14.62
C SER A 436 2.51 -18.62 -14.66
N GLY A 437 2.09 -17.40 -14.32
CA GLY A 437 0.70 -17.00 -14.20
C GLY A 437 -0.02 -17.55 -12.96
N TRP A 438 0.71 -18.15 -12.01
CA TRP A 438 0.12 -18.73 -10.80
C TRP A 438 -0.60 -17.69 -9.94
N ILE A 439 0.00 -16.50 -9.76
CA ILE A 439 -0.59 -15.42 -8.96
C ILE A 439 -1.93 -14.96 -9.57
N TYR A 440 -1.98 -14.83 -10.89
CA TYR A 440 -3.22 -14.41 -11.57
C TYR A 440 -4.36 -15.43 -11.38
N ARG A 441 -4.05 -16.74 -11.34
CA ARG A 441 -5.06 -17.78 -11.04
C ARG A 441 -5.57 -17.66 -9.62
N GLU A 442 -4.69 -17.54 -8.64
CA GLU A 442 -5.06 -17.37 -7.22
C GLU A 442 -5.99 -16.15 -7.03
N MET A 443 -5.64 -15.02 -7.65
CA MET A 443 -6.47 -13.81 -7.60
C MET A 443 -7.81 -14.00 -8.31
N GLY A 444 -7.80 -14.61 -9.48
CA GLY A 444 -9.02 -14.89 -10.25
C GLY A 444 -9.99 -15.79 -9.48
N GLU A 445 -9.48 -16.83 -8.84
CA GLU A 445 -10.28 -17.75 -8.00
C GLU A 445 -10.88 -17.01 -6.80
N ALA A 446 -10.10 -16.18 -6.09
CA ALA A 446 -10.57 -15.39 -4.97
C ALA A 446 -11.66 -14.39 -5.39
N PHE A 447 -11.44 -13.66 -6.49
CA PHE A 447 -12.42 -12.75 -7.06
C PHE A 447 -13.74 -13.46 -7.42
N HIS A 448 -13.66 -14.60 -8.10
CA HIS A 448 -14.86 -15.38 -8.48
C HIS A 448 -15.61 -15.93 -7.28
N LYS A 449 -14.89 -16.40 -6.24
CA LYS A 449 -15.51 -16.86 -4.99
C LYS A 449 -16.33 -15.75 -4.35
N ARG A 450 -15.73 -14.57 -4.17
CA ARG A 450 -16.40 -13.42 -3.57
C ARG A 450 -17.59 -12.92 -4.40
N ARG A 451 -17.41 -12.81 -5.71
CA ARG A 451 -18.48 -12.43 -6.62
C ARG A 451 -19.70 -13.35 -6.47
N LYS A 452 -19.49 -14.68 -6.45
CA LYS A 452 -20.57 -15.64 -6.25
C LYS A 452 -21.25 -15.48 -4.90
N ALA A 453 -20.51 -15.22 -3.82
CA ALA A 453 -21.10 -15.00 -2.50
C ALA A 453 -21.99 -13.75 -2.46
N VAL A 454 -21.61 -12.68 -3.15
CA VAL A 454 -22.46 -11.48 -3.29
C VAL A 454 -23.66 -11.76 -4.19
N GLU A 455 -23.49 -12.42 -5.33
CA GLU A 455 -24.58 -12.75 -6.27
C GLU A 455 -25.62 -13.71 -5.64
N SER A 456 -25.18 -14.66 -4.82
CA SER A 456 -26.07 -15.58 -4.10
C SER A 456 -26.78 -14.95 -2.88
N GLY A 457 -26.28 -13.80 -2.40
CA GLY A 457 -26.75 -13.16 -1.18
C GLY A 457 -26.17 -13.76 0.12
N GLU A 458 -25.22 -14.68 0.02
CA GLU A 458 -24.42 -15.20 1.14
C GLU A 458 -23.61 -14.07 1.79
N GLU A 459 -22.90 -13.26 0.98
CA GLU A 459 -22.34 -11.98 1.39
C GLU A 459 -23.36 -10.87 1.13
N ARG A 460 -23.82 -10.21 2.19
CA ARG A 460 -24.83 -9.15 2.11
C ARG A 460 -24.17 -7.79 1.99
N VAL A 461 -24.48 -7.06 0.92
CA VAL A 461 -23.99 -5.70 0.66
C VAL A 461 -25.19 -4.74 0.59
N ILE A 462 -25.28 -3.84 1.59
CA ILE A 462 -26.37 -2.87 1.69
C ILE A 462 -26.40 -1.96 0.46
N GLY A 463 -27.58 -1.81 -0.12
CA GLY A 463 -27.81 -1.03 -1.34
C GLY A 463 -27.57 -1.84 -2.63
N VAL A 464 -26.87 -3.00 -2.58
CA VAL A 464 -26.55 -3.83 -3.75
C VAL A 464 -27.48 -5.04 -3.83
N ASN A 465 -27.43 -5.92 -2.83
CA ASN A 465 -28.24 -7.14 -2.81
C ASN A 465 -29.21 -7.22 -1.62
N CYS A 466 -29.22 -6.21 -0.76
CA CYS A 466 -30.19 -6.05 0.33
C CYS A 466 -30.41 -4.57 0.64
N TYR A 467 -31.61 -4.22 1.14
CA TYR A 467 -32.02 -2.84 1.43
C TYR A 467 -31.83 -1.90 0.24
N THR A 468 -32.11 -2.36 -0.96
CA THR A 468 -32.00 -1.62 -2.21
C THR A 468 -33.03 -0.50 -2.29
N SER A 469 -32.69 0.59 -3.01
CA SER A 469 -33.63 1.68 -3.36
C SER A 469 -33.80 1.71 -4.87
N GLU A 470 -35.02 2.04 -5.32
CA GLU A 470 -35.32 2.30 -6.74
C GLU A 470 -34.85 3.71 -7.17
N GLU A 471 -34.67 4.62 -6.22
CA GLU A 471 -34.19 5.98 -6.46
C GLU A 471 -32.68 6.06 -6.23
N GLU A 472 -31.94 6.53 -7.24
CA GLU A 472 -30.52 6.90 -7.10
C GLU A 472 -30.44 8.31 -6.52
N GLU A 473 -29.71 8.48 -5.41
CA GLU A 473 -29.39 9.80 -4.88
C GLU A 473 -28.37 10.48 -5.81
N PRO A 474 -28.70 11.65 -6.41
CA PRO A 474 -27.74 12.36 -7.22
C PRO A 474 -26.63 12.94 -6.34
N ILE A 475 -25.38 12.61 -6.65
CA ILE A 475 -24.21 13.23 -6.02
C ILE A 475 -23.50 14.16 -6.99
N LYS A 476 -22.77 15.12 -6.45
CA LYS A 476 -21.87 15.96 -7.23
C LYS A 476 -20.71 15.12 -7.73
N VAL A 477 -20.56 15.01 -9.05
CA VAL A 477 -19.46 14.28 -9.68
C VAL A 477 -18.30 15.24 -9.96
N PHE A 478 -17.10 14.86 -9.52
CA PHE A 478 -15.88 15.57 -9.87
C PHE A 478 -15.60 15.41 -11.38
N ARG A 479 -15.11 16.48 -11.98
CA ARG A 479 -14.69 16.47 -13.39
C ARG A 479 -13.28 17.03 -13.49
N THR A 480 -12.39 16.30 -14.14
CA THR A 480 -11.03 16.70 -14.43
C THR A 480 -10.97 17.84 -15.45
N ASN A 481 -9.86 18.54 -15.49
CA ASN A 481 -9.63 19.62 -16.44
C ASN A 481 -9.51 19.06 -17.88
N PRO A 482 -10.41 19.43 -18.80
CA PRO A 482 -10.36 18.92 -20.18
C PRO A 482 -9.16 19.44 -20.98
N ASN A 483 -8.43 20.46 -20.46
CA ASN A 483 -7.24 21.03 -21.09
C ASN A 483 -5.94 20.47 -20.49
N ALA A 484 -5.98 19.55 -19.54
CA ALA A 484 -4.78 19.05 -18.85
C ALA A 484 -3.74 18.51 -19.85
N ALA A 485 -4.14 17.69 -20.81
CA ALA A 485 -3.26 17.16 -21.85
C ALA A 485 -2.53 18.26 -22.61
N LYS A 486 -3.25 19.28 -23.08
CA LYS A 486 -2.66 20.40 -23.81
C LYS A 486 -1.65 21.18 -22.97
N ILE A 487 -2.00 21.45 -21.71
CA ILE A 487 -1.10 22.18 -20.78
C ILE A 487 0.20 21.38 -20.58
N GLU A 488 0.10 20.09 -20.38
CA GLU A 488 1.28 19.23 -20.15
C GLU A 488 2.12 19.02 -21.43
N GLN A 489 1.50 18.93 -22.61
CA GLN A 489 2.20 18.94 -23.89
C GLN A 489 2.99 20.23 -24.09
N GLU A 490 2.40 21.40 -23.79
CA GLU A 490 3.07 22.70 -23.86
C GLU A 490 4.23 22.78 -22.84
N ARG A 491 4.05 22.22 -21.61
CA ARG A 491 5.11 22.14 -20.59
C ARG A 491 6.33 21.35 -21.10
N ILE A 492 6.10 20.16 -21.65
CA ILE A 492 7.17 19.32 -22.20
C ILE A 492 7.84 19.97 -23.42
N ALA A 493 7.05 20.55 -24.33
CA ALA A 493 7.58 21.26 -25.48
C ALA A 493 8.51 22.42 -25.08
N LYS A 494 8.09 23.24 -24.11
CA LYS A 494 8.88 24.31 -23.53
C LYS A 494 10.16 23.81 -22.87
N LEU A 495 10.08 22.73 -22.11
CA LEU A 495 11.24 22.09 -21.49
C LEU A 495 12.25 21.64 -22.54
N LYS A 496 11.80 20.86 -23.54
CA LYS A 496 12.67 20.35 -24.62
C LYS A 496 13.29 21.46 -25.48
N ALA A 497 12.61 22.59 -25.64
CA ALA A 497 13.13 23.76 -26.37
C ALA A 497 14.19 24.54 -25.58
N SER A 498 14.16 24.52 -24.24
CA SER A 498 15.05 25.33 -23.38
C SER A 498 16.22 24.56 -22.78
N ARG A 499 16.17 23.23 -22.74
CA ARG A 499 17.23 22.38 -22.16
C ARG A 499 18.39 22.14 -23.14
N ASP A 500 19.52 21.70 -22.61
CA ASP A 500 20.65 21.22 -23.44
C ASP A 500 20.35 19.78 -23.93
N ASN A 501 19.74 19.67 -25.11
CA ASN A 501 19.37 18.39 -25.71
C ASN A 501 20.58 17.48 -25.99
N LYS A 502 21.75 18.04 -26.37
CA LYS A 502 22.97 17.25 -26.59
C LYS A 502 23.45 16.60 -25.30
N LYS A 503 23.36 17.33 -24.19
CA LYS A 503 23.73 16.79 -22.88
C LYS A 503 22.77 15.70 -22.42
N VAL A 504 21.48 15.86 -22.65
CA VAL A 504 20.49 14.81 -22.35
C VAL A 504 20.75 13.56 -23.17
N GLU A 505 21.00 13.68 -24.49
CA GLU A 505 21.32 12.56 -25.38
C GLU A 505 22.61 11.83 -24.94
N GLU A 506 23.68 12.58 -24.57
CA GLU A 506 24.91 11.99 -24.01
C GLU A 506 24.61 11.15 -22.75
N LEU A 507 23.76 11.68 -21.84
CA LEU A 507 23.42 11.01 -20.60
C LEU A 507 22.52 9.79 -20.84
N LEU A 508 21.59 9.83 -21.79
CA LEU A 508 20.79 8.65 -22.21
C LEU A 508 21.68 7.55 -22.79
N GLY A 509 22.71 7.92 -23.57
CA GLY A 509 23.74 6.97 -24.03
C GLY A 509 24.50 6.32 -22.88
N LYS A 510 24.82 7.09 -21.81
CA LYS A 510 25.44 6.53 -20.58
C LYS A 510 24.48 5.62 -19.84
N LEU A 511 23.18 6.00 -19.73
CA LEU A 511 22.17 5.15 -19.11
C LEU A 511 22.06 3.81 -19.83
N ARG A 512 22.06 3.79 -21.17
CA ARG A 512 22.09 2.54 -21.95
C ARG A 512 23.24 1.63 -21.52
N GLY A 513 24.48 2.17 -21.43
CA GLY A 513 25.64 1.41 -20.98
C GLY A 513 25.54 0.93 -19.53
N VAL A 514 24.91 1.70 -18.63
CA VAL A 514 24.62 1.29 -17.24
C VAL A 514 23.63 0.11 -17.23
N CYS A 515 22.57 0.16 -18.04
CA CYS A 515 21.60 -0.93 -18.18
C CYS A 515 22.24 -2.20 -18.76
N GLU A 516 23.07 -2.09 -19.80
CA GLU A 516 23.78 -3.23 -20.40
C GLU A 516 24.75 -3.94 -19.43
N ARG A 517 25.31 -3.22 -18.47
CA ARG A 517 26.19 -3.77 -17.41
C ARG A 517 25.46 -4.10 -16.13
N GLU A 518 24.14 -3.93 -16.08
CA GLU A 518 23.29 -4.15 -14.91
C GLU A 518 23.73 -3.37 -13.65
N GLU A 519 24.39 -2.23 -13.84
CA GLU A 519 24.78 -1.33 -12.76
C GLU A 519 23.56 -0.58 -12.18
N ASN A 520 23.73 0.06 -11.02
CA ASN A 520 22.68 0.86 -10.40
C ASN A 520 22.35 2.10 -11.25
N VAL A 521 21.08 2.25 -11.64
CA VAL A 521 20.65 3.33 -12.56
C VAL A 521 20.50 4.69 -11.88
N LEU A 522 20.37 4.73 -10.54
CA LEU A 522 20.03 5.99 -9.82
C LEU A 522 21.03 7.12 -10.04
N PRO A 523 22.35 6.91 -10.00
CA PRO A 523 23.30 8.01 -10.19
C PRO A 523 23.12 8.73 -11.53
N ILE A 524 22.98 7.98 -12.63
CA ILE A 524 22.80 8.58 -13.96
C ILE A 524 21.41 9.14 -14.16
N VAL A 525 20.37 8.53 -13.56
CA VAL A 525 18.98 9.04 -13.63
C VAL A 525 18.85 10.35 -12.82
N MET A 526 19.55 10.50 -11.69
CA MET A 526 19.63 11.78 -10.97
C MET A 526 20.16 12.91 -11.87
N ASP A 527 21.23 12.63 -12.62
CA ASP A 527 21.79 13.60 -13.56
C ASP A 527 20.82 13.91 -14.72
N LEU A 528 20.21 12.87 -15.30
CA LEU A 528 19.25 13.01 -16.39
C LEU A 528 18.06 13.89 -16.02
N MET A 529 17.40 13.59 -14.88
CA MET A 529 16.24 14.35 -14.44
C MET A 529 16.64 15.79 -14.04
N GLY A 530 17.83 15.98 -13.46
CA GLY A 530 18.42 17.30 -13.18
C GLY A 530 18.71 18.13 -14.45
N LYS A 531 18.95 17.49 -15.60
CA LYS A 531 19.17 18.14 -16.91
C LYS A 531 17.90 18.23 -17.75
N GLY A 532 16.75 17.89 -17.23
CA GLY A 532 15.45 18.03 -17.86
C GLY A 532 15.09 16.90 -18.84
N ALA A 533 15.60 15.70 -18.63
CA ALA A 533 15.06 14.52 -19.29
C ALA A 533 13.59 14.31 -18.85
N THR A 534 12.79 13.68 -19.71
CA THR A 534 11.42 13.26 -19.37
C THR A 534 11.41 11.81 -18.90
N ILE A 535 10.34 11.43 -18.20
CA ILE A 535 10.15 10.06 -17.73
C ILE A 535 10.17 9.07 -18.91
N SER A 536 9.53 9.44 -20.04
CA SER A 536 9.47 8.62 -21.25
C SER A 536 10.84 8.38 -21.88
N GLU A 537 11.72 9.38 -21.90
CA GLU A 537 13.09 9.22 -22.42
C GLU A 537 13.89 8.23 -21.60
N VAL A 538 13.77 8.25 -20.28
CA VAL A 538 14.43 7.30 -19.37
C VAL A 538 13.84 5.89 -19.53
N CYS A 539 12.51 5.76 -19.46
CA CYS A 539 11.85 4.45 -19.52
C CYS A 539 11.99 3.78 -20.89
N ASN A 540 12.00 4.55 -21.99
CA ASN A 540 12.26 3.99 -23.31
C ASN A 540 13.69 3.48 -23.43
N THR A 541 14.67 4.12 -22.77
CA THR A 541 16.04 3.58 -22.72
C THR A 541 16.09 2.21 -22.03
N TYR A 542 15.32 2.02 -20.95
CA TYR A 542 15.19 0.70 -20.32
C TYR A 542 14.59 -0.33 -21.27
N ARG A 543 13.49 0.01 -21.95
CA ARG A 543 12.81 -0.87 -22.92
C ARG A 543 13.70 -1.23 -24.10
N ASP A 544 14.48 -0.28 -24.59
CA ASP A 544 15.42 -0.50 -25.68
C ASP A 544 16.52 -1.53 -25.33
N VAL A 545 16.94 -1.60 -24.06
CA VAL A 545 17.99 -2.51 -23.61
C VAL A 545 17.42 -3.85 -23.15
N TRP A 546 16.35 -3.83 -22.35
CA TRP A 546 15.81 -5.03 -21.70
C TRP A 546 14.59 -5.63 -22.40
N GLY A 547 14.00 -4.90 -23.37
CA GLY A 547 12.80 -5.32 -24.08
C GLY A 547 11.51 -5.04 -23.33
N GLU A 548 10.40 -5.38 -23.95
CA GLU A 548 9.06 -5.28 -23.37
C GLU A 548 8.56 -6.68 -22.99
N TRP A 549 7.98 -6.82 -21.80
CA TRP A 549 7.40 -8.07 -21.32
C TRP A 549 5.89 -8.10 -21.55
N LYS A 550 5.39 -9.28 -21.87
CA LYS A 550 3.95 -9.54 -21.98
C LYS A 550 3.53 -10.51 -20.90
N GLN A 551 2.52 -10.12 -20.17
CA GLN A 551 1.89 -10.97 -19.16
C GLN A 551 1.44 -12.31 -19.74
N PRO A 552 1.63 -13.43 -19.03
CA PRO A 552 1.09 -14.71 -19.46
C PRO A 552 -0.45 -14.65 -19.47
N ILE A 553 -1.02 -15.17 -20.57
CA ILE A 553 -2.47 -15.31 -20.67
C ILE A 553 -2.87 -16.51 -19.82
N VAL A 554 -3.70 -16.27 -18.81
CA VAL A 554 -4.22 -17.30 -17.91
C VAL A 554 -5.72 -17.45 -18.16
N PHE A 555 -6.15 -18.65 -18.50
CA PHE A 555 -7.57 -19.00 -18.71
C PHE A 555 -8.14 -19.74 -17.51
#